data_54b3239d315e14a72f78cb6610d7c644
#
_entry.id   54b3239d315e14a72f78cb6610d7c644
#
_cell.length_a   1.000
_cell.length_b   1.000
_cell.length_c   1.000
_cell.angle_alpha   90.00
_cell.angle_beta   90.00
_cell.angle_gamma   90.00
#
_symmetry.space_group_name_H-M   'P 1'
#
loop_
_entity.id
_entity.type
_entity.pdbx_description
1 polymer ?
#
loop_
_entity_poly.entity_id
_entity_poly.type
_entity_poly.pdbx_seq_one_letter_code
_entity_poly.pdbx_strand_id
1 'polypeptide(L)'
;MQVTFLGTSSGVPTLTRNVSAMVLKPPQRSELWLFDCGEGTQHQFIRSKLKLSQIKKIFITHMHGDHIYGLPGLLASIGLAGSSSGIELFGPAPLKSFIDSCLYNSSCRLAYSLKFHRVENAAINKDILFEDSDLEVKTTPLKHRIPSFAYRVNQKTRPGRFDIDKAKSKGIPPGPVYAALQRGEEVRLDDGRIFSGKEFCGPPRPGVSMVYCTDT
;
A
#
# COMPACT_ATOMS: atom_id res chain seq x y z
N MET A 1 4.21 2.72 9.62
CA MET A 1 2.97 2.19 9.02
C MET A 1 1.85 2.34 10.03
N GLN A 2 0.64 2.69 9.58
CA GLN A 2 -0.57 2.74 10.41
C GLN A 2 -1.60 1.79 9.81
N VAL A 3 -2.21 0.95 10.65
CA VAL A 3 -3.23 -0.03 10.25
C VAL A 3 -4.57 0.37 10.86
N THR A 4 -5.64 0.26 10.07
CA THR A 4 -7.02 0.47 10.51
C THR A 4 -7.87 -0.72 10.05
N PHE A 5 -8.42 -1.48 10.99
CA PHE A 5 -9.36 -2.55 10.69
C PHE A 5 -10.75 -1.96 10.45
N LEU A 6 -11.33 -2.26 9.29
CA LEU A 6 -12.69 -1.88 8.92
C LEU A 6 -13.67 -3.02 9.12
N GLY A 7 -13.19 -4.26 9.13
CA GLY A 7 -13.96 -5.45 9.36
C GLY A 7 -13.09 -6.64 9.73
N THR A 8 -13.57 -7.46 10.65
CA THR A 8 -12.85 -8.61 11.23
C THR A 8 -13.76 -9.81 11.48
N SER A 9 -14.98 -9.81 10.94
CA SER A 9 -15.89 -10.95 11.01
C SER A 9 -15.58 -11.92 9.87
N SER A 10 -15.74 -13.21 10.10
CA SER A 10 -15.57 -14.27 9.12
C SER A 10 -16.93 -14.65 8.49
N GLY A 11 -16.98 -14.76 7.18
CA GLY A 11 -18.13 -15.24 6.41
C GLY A 11 -19.31 -14.28 6.36
N VAL A 12 -19.79 -13.81 7.50
CA VAL A 12 -20.97 -12.94 7.63
C VAL A 12 -20.71 -11.77 8.59
N PRO A 13 -21.32 -10.59 8.37
CA PRO A 13 -21.22 -9.49 9.31
C PRO A 13 -22.00 -9.81 10.60
N THR A 14 -21.62 -9.13 11.70
CA THR A 14 -22.34 -9.15 12.97
C THR A 14 -22.83 -7.74 13.31
N LEU A 15 -23.57 -7.59 14.40
CA LEU A 15 -24.02 -6.27 14.86
C LEU A 15 -22.84 -5.31 15.16
N THR A 16 -21.69 -5.84 15.55
CA THR A 16 -20.53 -5.05 16.01
C THR A 16 -19.33 -5.15 15.11
N ARG A 17 -19.27 -6.14 14.20
CA ARG A 17 -18.13 -6.36 13.30
C ARG A 17 -18.59 -6.57 11.87
N ASN A 18 -17.97 -5.85 10.96
CA ASN A 18 -18.12 -6.07 9.51
C ASN A 18 -17.20 -7.21 9.04
N VAL A 19 -17.46 -7.75 7.85
CA VAL A 19 -16.62 -8.73 7.17
C VAL A 19 -15.27 -8.13 6.74
N SER A 20 -14.36 -8.97 6.29
CA SER A 20 -12.94 -8.68 6.12
C SER A 20 -12.63 -7.41 5.31
N ALA A 21 -12.00 -6.44 5.95
CA ALA A 21 -11.39 -5.29 5.31
C ALA A 21 -10.39 -4.60 6.25
N MET A 22 -9.22 -4.23 5.72
CA MET A 22 -8.18 -3.52 6.47
C MET A 22 -7.55 -2.45 5.60
N VAL A 23 -7.25 -1.29 6.17
CA VAL A 23 -6.52 -0.21 5.49
C VAL A 23 -5.14 -0.05 6.11
N LEU A 24 -4.13 -0.02 5.25
CA LEU A 24 -2.77 0.38 5.58
C LEU A 24 -2.53 1.80 5.06
N LYS A 25 -2.06 2.68 5.93
CA LYS A 25 -1.47 3.97 5.54
C LYS A 25 0.04 3.85 5.57
N PRO A 26 0.72 3.89 4.42
CA PRO A 26 2.16 3.88 4.35
C PRO A 26 2.79 5.07 5.08
N PRO A 27 4.04 4.94 5.58
CA PRO A 27 4.71 6.04 6.26
C PRO A 27 4.93 7.24 5.34
N GLN A 28 4.69 8.44 5.86
CA GLN A 28 4.94 9.73 5.16
C GLN A 28 4.18 9.90 3.83
N ARG A 29 3.09 9.12 3.61
CA ARG A 29 2.23 9.21 2.43
C ARG A 29 0.80 9.54 2.83
N SER A 30 0.09 10.21 1.93
CA SER A 30 -1.34 10.46 2.08
C SER A 30 -2.20 9.34 1.49
N GLU A 31 -1.61 8.46 0.70
CA GLU A 31 -2.30 7.34 0.07
C GLU A 31 -2.70 6.25 1.07
N LEU A 32 -3.74 5.52 0.71
CA LEU A 32 -4.25 4.38 1.46
C LEU A 32 -4.17 3.12 0.60
N TRP A 33 -3.83 2.01 1.22
CA TRP A 33 -3.83 0.67 0.63
C TRP A 33 -4.89 -0.17 1.33
N LEU A 34 -5.85 -0.70 0.57
CA LEU A 34 -6.92 -1.53 1.10
C LEU A 34 -6.57 -3.01 0.93
N PHE A 35 -6.77 -3.80 1.96
CA PHE A 35 -6.62 -5.25 1.96
C PHE A 35 -7.98 -5.87 2.23
N ASP A 36 -8.47 -6.65 1.27
CA ASP A 36 -9.82 -7.16 1.15
C ASP A 36 -10.89 -6.06 1.19
N CYS A 37 -12.05 -6.38 0.66
CA CYS A 37 -13.18 -5.48 0.56
C CYS A 37 -14.49 -6.26 0.64
N GLY A 38 -14.78 -6.76 1.81
CA GLY A 38 -16.04 -7.43 2.07
C GLY A 38 -17.22 -6.45 2.00
N GLU A 39 -18.41 -6.98 2.02
CA GLU A 39 -19.66 -6.21 1.95
C GLU A 39 -19.69 -5.14 3.05
N GLY A 40 -20.24 -3.97 2.75
CA GLY A 40 -20.32 -2.86 3.71
C GLY A 40 -19.00 -2.14 4.04
N THR A 41 -17.87 -2.51 3.44
CA THR A 41 -16.56 -1.83 3.65
C THR A 41 -16.67 -0.33 3.39
N GLN A 42 -17.43 0.10 2.39
CA GLN A 42 -17.68 1.51 2.09
C GLN A 42 -18.29 2.26 3.29
N HIS A 43 -19.25 1.66 4.01
CA HIS A 43 -19.86 2.24 5.20
C HIS A 43 -18.84 2.38 6.34
N GLN A 44 -17.93 1.41 6.47
CA GLN A 44 -16.86 1.49 7.46
C GLN A 44 -15.85 2.61 7.14
N PHE A 45 -15.57 2.88 5.86
CA PHE A 45 -14.79 4.05 5.46
C PHE A 45 -15.43 5.36 5.94
N ILE A 46 -16.74 5.53 5.74
CA ILE A 46 -17.46 6.73 6.20
C ILE A 46 -17.33 6.91 7.71
N ARG A 47 -17.43 5.82 8.48
CA ARG A 47 -17.31 5.84 9.95
C ARG A 47 -15.88 6.07 10.44
N SER A 48 -14.88 5.63 9.70
CA SER A 48 -13.46 5.69 10.08
C SER A 48 -12.78 7.04 9.85
N LYS A 49 -13.44 8.00 9.23
CA LYS A 49 -12.89 9.29 8.80
C LYS A 49 -11.79 9.17 7.72
N LEU A 50 -11.54 7.99 7.17
CA LEU A 50 -10.65 7.79 6.02
C LEU A 50 -11.33 8.29 4.74
N LYS A 51 -10.54 8.78 3.77
CA LYS A 51 -11.07 9.30 2.52
C LYS A 51 -10.91 8.28 1.39
N LEU A 52 -12.00 7.90 0.73
CA LEU A 52 -11.99 6.98 -0.41
C LEU A 52 -11.06 7.44 -1.54
N SER A 53 -10.97 8.76 -1.78
CA SER A 53 -10.10 9.34 -2.82
C SER A 53 -8.59 9.11 -2.57
N GLN A 54 -8.20 8.73 -1.36
CA GLN A 54 -6.82 8.40 -1.03
C GLN A 54 -6.44 6.95 -1.35
N ILE A 55 -7.39 6.08 -1.68
CA ILE A 55 -7.09 4.69 -2.06
C ILE A 55 -6.34 4.68 -3.39
N LYS A 56 -5.15 4.06 -3.38
CA LYS A 56 -4.29 3.90 -4.57
C LYS A 56 -4.03 2.45 -4.91
N LYS A 57 -4.02 1.58 -3.92
CA LYS A 57 -3.81 0.14 -4.11
C LYS A 57 -4.84 -0.66 -3.34
N ILE A 58 -5.32 -1.74 -3.96
CA ILE A 58 -6.24 -2.69 -3.36
C ILE A 58 -5.66 -4.08 -3.54
N PHE A 59 -5.58 -4.84 -2.46
CA PHE A 59 -5.03 -6.20 -2.42
C PHE A 59 -6.12 -7.16 -1.96
N ILE A 60 -6.51 -8.10 -2.82
CA ILE A 60 -7.53 -9.10 -2.52
C ILE A 60 -6.86 -10.44 -2.30
N THR A 61 -7.15 -11.06 -1.15
CA THR A 61 -6.53 -12.34 -0.76
C THR A 61 -7.10 -13.50 -1.54
N HIS A 62 -8.42 -13.59 -1.69
CA HIS A 62 -9.12 -14.67 -2.38
C HIS A 62 -10.54 -14.28 -2.76
N MET A 63 -11.25 -15.18 -3.45
CA MET A 63 -12.52 -14.88 -4.10
C MET A 63 -13.78 -15.18 -3.25
N HIS A 64 -13.68 -15.47 -1.94
CA HIS A 64 -14.89 -15.59 -1.11
C HIS A 64 -15.60 -14.23 -0.98
N GLY A 65 -16.90 -14.27 -0.86
CA GLY A 65 -17.76 -13.07 -0.91
C GLY A 65 -17.46 -12.06 0.19
N ASP A 66 -17.19 -12.54 1.40
CA ASP A 66 -16.84 -11.71 2.56
C ASP A 66 -15.50 -10.98 2.43
N HIS A 67 -14.75 -11.22 1.33
CA HIS A 67 -13.52 -10.51 0.98
C HIS A 67 -13.66 -9.63 -0.27
N ILE A 68 -14.73 -9.78 -1.08
CA ILE A 68 -14.84 -9.09 -2.38
C ILE A 68 -16.18 -8.39 -2.65
N TYR A 69 -17.28 -8.72 -1.96
CA TYR A 69 -18.60 -8.22 -2.34
C TYR A 69 -18.79 -6.72 -2.16
N GLY A 70 -17.99 -6.06 -1.33
CA GLY A 70 -17.98 -4.60 -1.23
C GLY A 70 -17.22 -3.89 -2.35
N LEU A 71 -16.37 -4.62 -3.10
CA LEU A 71 -15.42 -4.00 -4.02
C LEU A 71 -16.07 -3.27 -5.19
N PRO A 72 -17.09 -3.81 -5.90
CA PRO A 72 -17.72 -3.10 -7.02
C PRO A 72 -18.32 -1.75 -6.59
N GLY A 73 -19.06 -1.73 -5.48
CA GLY A 73 -19.65 -0.50 -4.96
C GLY A 73 -18.61 0.51 -4.45
N LEU A 74 -17.54 0.03 -3.84
CA LEU A 74 -16.41 0.87 -3.40
C LEU A 74 -15.74 1.53 -4.61
N LEU A 75 -15.44 0.78 -5.67
CA LEU A 75 -14.81 1.30 -6.88
C LEU A 75 -15.67 2.40 -7.54
N ALA A 76 -16.97 2.17 -7.65
CA ALA A 76 -17.91 3.18 -8.17
C ALA A 76 -17.88 4.45 -7.32
N SER A 77 -17.88 4.33 -5.99
CA SER A 77 -17.89 5.43 -5.04
C SER A 77 -16.60 6.25 -5.03
N ILE A 78 -15.46 5.62 -5.29
CA ILE A 78 -14.17 6.34 -5.42
C ILE A 78 -14.22 7.33 -6.59
N GLY A 79 -14.83 6.92 -7.73
CA GLY A 79 -15.03 7.81 -8.88
C GLY A 79 -15.90 9.01 -8.55
N LEU A 80 -17.01 8.78 -7.84
CA LEU A 80 -17.93 9.83 -7.41
C LEU A 80 -17.32 10.78 -6.36
N ALA A 81 -16.36 10.28 -5.57
CA ALA A 81 -15.61 11.10 -4.60
C ALA A 81 -14.53 11.99 -5.25
N GLY A 82 -14.49 12.09 -6.57
CA GLY A 82 -13.61 12.98 -7.32
C GLY A 82 -12.17 12.49 -7.47
N SER A 83 -11.91 11.19 -7.24
CA SER A 83 -10.60 10.61 -7.54
C SER A 83 -10.40 10.49 -9.04
N SER A 84 -9.45 11.23 -9.60
CA SER A 84 -9.02 11.11 -11.01
C SER A 84 -7.75 10.25 -11.16
N SER A 85 -7.07 9.95 -10.07
CA SER A 85 -5.84 9.14 -10.08
C SER A 85 -6.17 7.65 -10.15
N GLY A 86 -5.44 6.91 -10.98
CA GLY A 86 -5.61 5.47 -11.16
C GLY A 86 -5.48 4.66 -9.86
N ILE A 87 -6.11 3.49 -9.85
CA ILE A 87 -6.01 2.49 -8.78
C ILE A 87 -5.36 1.24 -9.35
N GLU A 88 -4.43 0.68 -8.57
CA GLU A 88 -3.86 -0.63 -8.82
C GLU A 88 -4.60 -1.69 -7.99
N LEU A 89 -5.15 -2.69 -8.66
CA LEU A 89 -5.89 -3.81 -8.05
C LEU A 89 -5.06 -5.08 -8.19
N PHE A 90 -4.66 -5.65 -7.06
CA PHE A 90 -3.89 -6.89 -6.96
C PHE A 90 -4.79 -8.00 -6.44
N GLY A 91 -4.77 -9.17 -7.09
CA GLY A 91 -5.57 -10.30 -6.64
C GLY A 91 -5.53 -11.50 -7.57
N PRO A 92 -6.24 -12.58 -7.24
CA PRO A 92 -6.30 -13.79 -8.05
C PRO A 92 -6.98 -13.53 -9.40
N ALA A 93 -6.62 -14.33 -10.41
CA ALA A 93 -7.07 -14.15 -11.79
C ALA A 93 -8.58 -13.94 -11.97
N PRO A 94 -9.48 -14.69 -11.27
CA PRO A 94 -10.92 -14.51 -11.43
C PRO A 94 -11.46 -13.13 -10.99
N LEU A 95 -10.70 -12.39 -10.19
CA LEU A 95 -11.10 -11.08 -9.69
C LEU A 95 -11.37 -10.09 -10.83
N LYS A 96 -10.54 -10.14 -11.90
CA LYS A 96 -10.72 -9.24 -13.03
C LYS A 96 -12.07 -9.45 -13.71
N SER A 97 -12.43 -10.70 -14.04
CA SER A 97 -13.71 -11.00 -14.71
C SER A 97 -14.92 -10.69 -13.81
N PHE A 98 -14.78 -10.89 -12.50
CA PHE A 98 -15.82 -10.52 -11.53
C PHE A 98 -16.08 -9.02 -11.57
N ILE A 99 -15.04 -8.17 -11.48
CA ILE A 99 -15.20 -6.72 -11.51
C ILE A 99 -15.70 -6.24 -12.86
N ASP A 100 -15.11 -6.72 -13.96
CA ASP A 100 -15.55 -6.36 -15.32
C ASP A 100 -17.04 -6.68 -15.53
N SER A 101 -17.51 -7.85 -15.07
CA SER A 101 -18.92 -8.26 -15.16
C SER A 101 -19.82 -7.37 -14.30
N CYS A 102 -19.42 -7.06 -13.07
CA CYS A 102 -20.20 -6.16 -12.20
C CYS A 102 -20.36 -4.77 -12.83
N LEU A 103 -19.26 -4.17 -13.31
CA LEU A 103 -19.28 -2.85 -13.92
C LEU A 103 -20.09 -2.83 -15.22
N TYR A 104 -19.92 -3.84 -16.07
CA TYR A 104 -20.66 -3.97 -17.32
C TYR A 104 -22.17 -4.08 -17.09
N ASN A 105 -22.62 -5.04 -16.26
CA ASN A 105 -24.03 -5.29 -16.02
C ASN A 105 -24.74 -4.16 -15.25
N SER A 106 -23.99 -3.38 -14.46
CA SER A 106 -24.53 -2.18 -13.79
C SER A 106 -24.42 -0.91 -14.62
N SER A 107 -23.90 -0.98 -15.86
CA SER A 107 -23.59 0.18 -16.69
C SER A 107 -22.70 1.21 -16.01
N CYS A 108 -21.91 0.78 -15.03
CA CYS A 108 -21.02 1.65 -14.26
C CYS A 108 -19.73 1.91 -15.04
N ARG A 109 -19.39 3.19 -15.22
CA ARG A 109 -18.12 3.61 -15.81
C ARG A 109 -17.27 4.30 -14.74
N LEU A 110 -16.05 3.79 -14.53
CA LEU A 110 -15.11 4.41 -13.63
C LEU A 110 -14.51 5.67 -14.27
N ALA A 111 -14.45 6.77 -13.51
CA ALA A 111 -13.85 8.04 -13.96
C ALA A 111 -12.30 8.02 -13.89
N TYR A 112 -11.70 6.90 -13.54
CA TYR A 112 -10.25 6.72 -13.38
C TYR A 112 -9.81 5.37 -13.96
N SER A 113 -8.51 5.20 -14.17
CA SER A 113 -7.94 3.93 -14.63
C SER A 113 -7.88 2.89 -13.50
N LEU A 114 -8.34 1.68 -13.77
CA LEU A 114 -8.19 0.53 -12.89
C LEU A 114 -7.20 -0.46 -13.53
N LYS A 115 -5.99 -0.56 -12.96
CA LYS A 115 -4.96 -1.46 -13.45
C LYS A 115 -4.95 -2.74 -12.63
N PHE A 116 -5.24 -3.87 -13.26
CA PHE A 116 -5.25 -5.17 -12.60
C PHE A 116 -3.89 -5.86 -12.67
N HIS A 117 -3.46 -6.41 -11.54
CA HIS A 117 -2.24 -7.19 -11.38
C HIS A 117 -2.59 -8.57 -10.81
N ARG A 118 -2.36 -9.58 -11.61
CA ARG A 118 -2.54 -10.97 -11.21
C ARG A 118 -1.39 -11.41 -10.29
N VAL A 119 -1.72 -12.09 -9.17
CA VAL A 119 -0.76 -12.36 -8.10
C VAL A 119 -0.14 -13.77 -8.13
N GLU A 120 -0.73 -14.74 -8.83
CA GLU A 120 -0.35 -16.16 -8.79
C GLU A 120 1.11 -16.39 -9.19
N ASN A 121 1.57 -15.76 -10.26
CA ASN A 121 2.95 -15.95 -10.72
C ASN A 121 3.96 -15.42 -9.70
N ALA A 122 3.73 -14.24 -9.17
CA ALA A 122 4.60 -13.66 -8.13
C ALA A 122 4.58 -14.51 -6.85
N ALA A 123 3.44 -15.09 -6.49
CA ALA A 123 3.30 -15.96 -5.33
C ALA A 123 4.08 -17.27 -5.48
N ILE A 124 4.03 -17.89 -6.67
CA ILE A 124 4.73 -19.15 -6.97
C ILE A 124 6.24 -18.93 -7.07
N ASN A 125 6.66 -17.92 -7.81
CA ASN A 125 8.07 -17.63 -8.06
C ASN A 125 8.76 -16.91 -6.90
N LYS A 126 7.99 -16.45 -5.88
CA LYS A 126 8.47 -15.59 -4.77
C LYS A 126 9.02 -14.25 -5.25
N ASP A 127 8.49 -13.77 -6.37
CA ASP A 127 8.86 -12.49 -6.95
C ASP A 127 8.28 -11.32 -6.15
N ILE A 128 8.84 -10.14 -6.35
CA ILE A 128 8.29 -8.91 -5.83
C ILE A 128 7.04 -8.56 -6.63
N LEU A 129 5.91 -8.40 -5.94
CA LEU A 129 4.64 -8.04 -6.53
C LEU A 129 4.57 -6.53 -6.86
N PHE A 130 5.12 -5.72 -5.99
CA PHE A 130 5.21 -4.27 -6.11
C PHE A 130 6.44 -3.76 -5.36
N GLU A 131 7.12 -2.77 -5.92
CA GLU A 131 8.27 -2.13 -5.31
C GLU A 131 8.34 -0.64 -5.70
N ASP A 132 8.73 0.19 -4.75
CA ASP A 132 9.13 1.57 -4.98
C ASP A 132 10.37 1.93 -4.14
N SER A 133 10.68 3.23 -3.99
CA SER A 133 11.84 3.70 -3.22
C SER A 133 11.83 3.25 -1.75
N ASP A 134 10.65 3.12 -1.14
CA ASP A 134 10.49 2.96 0.32
C ASP A 134 9.88 1.62 0.73
N LEU A 135 9.11 1.01 -0.15
CA LEU A 135 8.27 -0.15 0.16
C LEU A 135 8.46 -1.27 -0.86
N GLU A 136 8.33 -2.49 -0.38
CA GLU A 136 8.29 -3.71 -1.17
C GLU A 136 7.06 -4.52 -0.73
N VAL A 137 6.31 -5.08 -1.68
CA VAL A 137 5.21 -6.02 -1.41
C VAL A 137 5.54 -7.38 -2.03
N LYS A 138 5.48 -8.40 -1.20
CA LYS A 138 5.54 -9.81 -1.62
C LYS A 138 4.24 -10.51 -1.31
N THR A 139 3.97 -11.57 -2.03
CA THR A 139 2.80 -12.43 -1.83
C THR A 139 3.22 -13.88 -1.73
N THR A 140 2.42 -14.67 -1.02
CA THR A 140 2.65 -16.13 -0.88
C THR A 140 1.31 -16.85 -0.86
N PRO A 141 1.21 -18.06 -1.46
CA PRO A 141 -0.01 -18.84 -1.42
C PRO A 141 -0.26 -19.37 0.00
N LEU A 142 -1.53 -19.45 0.37
CA LEU A 142 -2.03 -20.02 1.62
C LEU A 142 -2.77 -21.33 1.35
N LYS A 143 -2.89 -22.17 2.37
CA LYS A 143 -3.68 -23.41 2.31
C LYS A 143 -5.14 -23.07 2.64
N HIS A 144 -6.00 -23.02 1.65
CA HIS A 144 -7.41 -22.74 1.81
C HIS A 144 -8.24 -23.54 0.78
N ARG A 145 -9.60 -23.52 0.88
CA ARG A 145 -10.50 -24.24 -0.04
C ARG A 145 -10.41 -23.76 -1.49
N ILE A 146 -10.09 -22.49 -1.68
CA ILE A 146 -9.85 -21.87 -2.99
C ILE A 146 -8.49 -21.18 -2.96
N PRO A 147 -7.87 -20.84 -4.12
CA PRO A 147 -6.61 -20.10 -4.15
C PRO A 147 -6.67 -18.84 -3.29
N SER A 148 -5.84 -18.79 -2.26
CA SER A 148 -5.75 -17.70 -1.29
C SER A 148 -4.30 -17.26 -1.14
N PHE A 149 -4.07 -15.96 -0.89
CA PHE A 149 -2.75 -15.33 -0.89
C PHE A 149 -2.59 -14.39 0.29
N ALA A 150 -1.48 -14.52 1.01
CA ALA A 150 -1.05 -13.52 1.98
C ALA A 150 -0.23 -12.42 1.31
N TYR A 151 -0.22 -11.23 1.90
CA TYR A 151 0.59 -10.10 1.46
C TYR A 151 1.52 -9.65 2.56
N ARG A 152 2.79 -9.50 2.24
CA ARG A 152 3.79 -8.92 3.13
C ARG A 152 4.24 -7.57 2.57
N VAL A 153 4.04 -6.52 3.34
CA VAL A 153 4.52 -5.16 3.04
C VAL A 153 5.74 -4.89 3.90
N ASN A 154 6.89 -4.72 3.25
CA ASN A 154 8.16 -4.39 3.88
C ASN A 154 8.51 -2.94 3.64
N GLN A 155 8.80 -2.20 4.70
CA GLN A 155 9.48 -0.92 4.56
C GLN A 155 10.98 -1.19 4.42
N LYS A 156 11.60 -0.59 3.40
CA LYS A 156 13.05 -0.68 3.20
C LYS A 156 13.80 0.04 4.32
N THR A 157 15.03 -0.39 4.54
CA THR A 157 15.96 0.29 5.46
C THR A 157 16.17 1.73 4.98
N ARG A 158 16.11 2.68 5.91
CA ARG A 158 16.32 4.09 5.63
C ARG A 158 17.67 4.55 6.14
N PRO A 159 18.27 5.59 5.54
CA PRO A 159 19.43 6.25 6.10
C PRO A 159 19.18 6.67 7.56
N GLY A 160 20.23 6.71 8.33
CA GLY A 160 20.21 7.23 9.69
C GLY A 160 19.74 8.69 9.74
N ARG A 161 19.54 9.19 10.97
CA ARG A 161 19.22 10.61 11.15
C ARG A 161 20.41 11.45 10.68
N PHE A 162 20.14 12.43 9.83
CA PHE A 162 21.14 13.39 9.38
C PHE A 162 21.50 14.33 10.52
N ASP A 163 22.81 14.48 10.75
CA ASP A 163 23.37 15.36 11.77
C ASP A 163 23.57 16.77 11.18
N ILE A 164 22.55 17.60 11.36
CA ILE A 164 22.54 18.97 10.86
C ILE A 164 23.63 19.81 11.55
N ASP A 165 23.87 19.59 12.84
CA ASP A 165 24.80 20.40 13.60
C ASP A 165 26.24 20.08 13.17
N LYS A 166 26.55 18.81 12.92
CA LYS A 166 27.81 18.39 12.33
C LYS A 166 28.00 18.97 10.91
N ALA A 167 26.96 18.98 10.09
CA ALA A 167 27.04 19.57 8.75
C ALA A 167 27.32 21.08 8.81
N LYS A 168 26.63 21.80 9.71
CA LYS A 168 26.87 23.22 9.96
C LYS A 168 28.31 23.50 10.47
N SER A 169 28.78 22.69 11.40
CA SER A 169 30.16 22.87 11.96
C SER A 169 31.27 22.66 10.91
N LYS A 170 30.99 21.89 9.87
CA LYS A 170 31.85 21.68 8.69
C LYS A 170 31.66 22.77 7.61
N GLY A 171 30.82 23.78 7.86
CA GLY A 171 30.60 24.90 6.95
C GLY A 171 29.79 24.47 5.68
N ILE A 172 28.99 23.40 5.77
CA ILE A 172 28.12 22.98 4.65
C ILE A 172 26.86 23.83 4.73
N PRO A 173 26.51 24.58 3.65
CA PRO A 173 25.33 25.43 3.66
C PRO A 173 24.04 24.58 3.65
N PRO A 174 22.99 25.01 4.39
CA PRO A 174 21.69 24.35 4.31
C PRO A 174 21.11 24.46 2.89
N GLY A 175 20.46 23.36 2.43
CA GLY A 175 19.86 23.34 1.10
C GLY A 175 19.80 21.93 0.50
N PRO A 176 19.72 21.82 -0.83
CA PRO A 176 19.67 20.53 -1.54
C PRO A 176 20.83 19.59 -1.22
N VAL A 177 21.99 20.16 -0.86
CA VAL A 177 23.19 19.43 -0.41
C VAL A 177 22.89 18.51 0.78
N TYR A 178 22.10 18.98 1.74
CA TYR A 178 21.72 18.16 2.91
C TYR A 178 20.90 16.93 2.49
N ALA A 179 20.01 17.07 1.51
CA ALA A 179 19.23 15.94 1.01
C ALA A 179 20.12 14.90 0.31
N ALA A 180 21.10 15.34 -0.46
CA ALA A 180 22.07 14.46 -1.12
C ALA A 180 22.94 13.73 -0.09
N LEU A 181 23.50 14.44 0.89
CA LEU A 181 24.27 13.85 1.99
C LEU A 181 23.42 12.88 2.83
N GLN A 182 22.13 13.18 3.06
CA GLN A 182 21.22 12.31 3.79
C GLN A 182 20.96 10.99 3.04
N ARG A 183 20.99 10.99 1.70
CA ARG A 183 20.93 9.77 0.88
C ARG A 183 22.24 8.97 0.88
N GLY A 184 23.31 9.49 1.49
CA GLY A 184 24.62 8.86 1.54
C GLY A 184 25.49 9.18 0.32
N GLU A 185 25.09 10.14 -0.51
CA GLU A 185 25.82 10.57 -1.70
C GLU A 185 27.08 11.36 -1.34
N GLU A 186 28.05 11.37 -2.25
CA GLU A 186 29.18 12.31 -2.18
C GLU A 186 28.78 13.64 -2.80
N VAL A 187 29.11 14.72 -2.09
CA VAL A 187 28.82 16.09 -2.54
C VAL A 187 30.09 16.90 -2.57
N ARG A 188 30.33 17.57 -3.69
CA ARG A 188 31.40 18.55 -3.85
C ARG A 188 30.82 19.95 -3.71
N LEU A 189 31.38 20.75 -2.80
CA LEU A 189 31.05 22.16 -2.64
C LEU A 189 31.78 23.04 -3.67
N ASP A 190 31.33 24.27 -3.85
CA ASP A 190 31.92 25.26 -4.77
C ASP A 190 33.37 25.61 -4.42
N ASP A 191 33.73 25.44 -3.14
CA ASP A 191 35.12 25.66 -2.64
C ASP A 191 36.03 24.44 -2.87
N GLY A 192 35.54 23.40 -3.54
CA GLY A 192 36.27 22.19 -3.93
C GLY A 192 36.29 21.09 -2.86
N ARG A 193 35.80 21.33 -1.65
CA ARG A 193 35.69 20.29 -0.60
C ARG A 193 34.69 19.22 -0.98
N ILE A 194 35.02 17.96 -0.67
CA ILE A 194 34.18 16.80 -0.92
C ILE A 194 33.79 16.22 0.44
N PHE A 195 32.50 15.91 0.57
CA PHE A 195 31.93 15.30 1.77
C PHE A 195 31.15 14.04 1.42
N SER A 196 31.36 12.97 2.19
CA SER A 196 30.56 11.74 2.07
C SER A 196 29.35 11.81 3.00
N GLY A 197 28.15 11.54 2.48
CA GLY A 197 26.92 11.53 3.28
C GLY A 197 26.96 10.55 4.44
N LYS A 198 27.75 9.47 4.33
CA LYS A 198 27.94 8.48 5.43
C LYS A 198 28.49 9.10 6.71
N GLU A 199 29.24 10.18 6.61
CA GLU A 199 29.83 10.87 7.77
C GLU A 199 28.78 11.65 8.57
N PHE A 200 27.67 12.03 7.95
CA PHE A 200 26.64 12.89 8.53
C PHE A 200 25.37 12.13 8.89
N CYS A 201 25.30 10.83 8.62
CA CYS A 201 24.15 10.01 8.95
C CYS A 201 24.49 9.07 10.11
N GLY A 202 23.61 9.00 11.08
CA GLY A 202 23.67 7.96 12.11
C GLY A 202 23.49 6.55 11.53
N PRO A 203 23.41 5.51 12.36
CA PRO A 203 23.22 4.14 11.89
C PRO A 203 21.91 4.01 11.09
N PRO A 204 21.89 3.14 10.06
CA PRO A 204 20.68 2.89 9.28
C PRO A 204 19.51 2.51 10.18
N ARG A 205 18.33 3.01 9.87
CA ARG A 205 17.09 2.71 10.58
C ARG A 205 16.39 1.56 9.87
N PRO A 206 16.22 0.40 10.52
CA PRO A 206 15.53 -0.73 9.91
C PRO A 206 14.07 -0.35 9.59
N GLY A 207 13.57 -0.85 8.50
CA GLY A 207 12.17 -0.75 8.15
C GLY A 207 11.31 -1.67 9.03
N VAL A 208 10.01 -1.46 8.98
CA VAL A 208 9.02 -2.33 9.62
C VAL A 208 8.29 -3.16 8.56
N SER A 209 7.83 -4.34 8.95
CA SER A 209 7.06 -5.22 8.08
C SER A 209 5.67 -5.42 8.65
N MET A 210 4.69 -5.54 7.75
CA MET A 210 3.33 -5.95 8.03
C MET A 210 2.98 -7.15 7.16
N VAL A 211 2.33 -8.14 7.73
CA VAL A 211 1.78 -9.28 6.99
C VAL A 211 0.26 -9.28 7.16
N TYR A 212 -0.44 -9.32 6.05
CA TYR A 212 -1.88 -9.55 6.01
C TYR A 212 -2.10 -11.00 5.57
N CYS A 213 -2.56 -11.79 6.51
CA CYS A 213 -2.86 -13.21 6.32
C CYS A 213 -4.25 -13.44 6.91
N THR A 214 -5.18 -13.91 6.08
CA THR A 214 -6.57 -14.15 6.47
C THR A 214 -6.86 -15.65 6.45
N ASP A 215 -7.80 -16.10 5.66
CA ASP A 215 -8.26 -17.49 5.64
C ASP A 215 -7.15 -18.45 5.18
N THR A 216 -6.80 -19.40 6.06
CA THR A 216 -5.77 -20.41 5.82
C THR A 216 -6.27 -21.81 6.19
#